data_af5238aa1bec932c2775cdf6b222afcd
#
_entry.id   af5238aa1bec932c2775cdf6b222afcd
#
_cell.length_a   1.000
_cell.length_b   1.000
_cell.length_c   1.000
_cell.angle_alpha   90.00
_cell.angle_beta   90.00
_cell.angle_gamma   90.00
#
_symmetry.space_group_name_H-M   'P 1'
#
loop_
_entity.id
_entity.type
_entity.pdbx_description
1 polymer ?
#
loop_
_entity_poly.entity_id
_entity_poly.type
_entity_poly.pdbx_seq_one_letter_code
_entity_poly.pdbx_strand_id
1 'polypeptide(L)'
;MQGFHPKFKDFPDFILGITHEIWEEKQVETLYHYYSDDIPVRSPSSLVIGNKAVINATHETLSEFPDRQLLGEDVIWSGSPEEGMLSSHRIFSTATHLGAGGFGKPTGRKLRYRVIADCHAIANQINDEWLVRDFGGIVHQLGYNSEEFALQQIRDEGGIDC
;
A
#
# COMPACT_ATOMS: atom_id res chain seq x y z
N MET A 1 18.05 -17.01 2.51
CA MET A 1 16.79 -17.50 1.87
C MET A 1 17.08 -17.63 0.38
N GLN A 2 16.86 -18.83 -0.20
CA GLN A 2 17.21 -19.11 -1.59
C GLN A 2 16.41 -18.20 -2.54
N GLY A 3 17.08 -17.63 -3.57
CA GLY A 3 16.47 -16.73 -4.55
C GLY A 3 16.18 -15.31 -4.05
N PHE A 4 16.36 -15.02 -2.77
CA PHE A 4 16.19 -13.68 -2.20
C PHE A 4 17.54 -13.01 -1.92
N HIS A 5 17.56 -11.68 -1.90
CA HIS A 5 18.78 -10.92 -1.62
C HIS A 5 19.33 -11.28 -0.23
N PRO A 6 20.64 -11.51 -0.09
CA PRO A 6 21.26 -12.01 1.15
C PRO A 6 21.16 -11.05 2.36
N LYS A 7 20.81 -9.79 2.15
CA LYS A 7 20.54 -8.84 3.25
C LYS A 7 19.33 -9.24 4.10
N PHE A 8 18.40 -10.01 3.55
CA PHE A 8 17.22 -10.50 4.25
C PHE A 8 17.47 -11.89 4.83
N LYS A 9 17.36 -12.03 6.16
CA LYS A 9 17.61 -13.28 6.86
C LYS A 9 16.48 -14.31 6.70
N ASP A 10 15.25 -13.83 6.61
CA ASP A 10 14.02 -14.64 6.46
C ASP A 10 12.95 -13.86 5.71
N PHE A 11 11.79 -14.46 5.47
CA PHE A 11 10.72 -13.85 4.71
C PHE A 11 10.02 -12.68 5.44
N PRO A 12 9.74 -12.75 6.75
CA PRO A 12 9.31 -11.56 7.48
C PRO A 12 10.28 -10.38 7.36
N ASP A 13 11.58 -10.63 7.43
CA ASP A 13 12.61 -9.59 7.27
C ASP A 13 12.61 -8.99 5.85
N PHE A 14 12.32 -9.78 4.81
CA PHE A 14 12.11 -9.30 3.44
C PHE A 14 10.90 -8.36 3.39
N ILE A 15 9.74 -8.78 3.88
CA ILE A 15 8.49 -7.99 3.84
C ILE A 15 8.62 -6.68 4.65
N LEU A 16 9.15 -6.77 5.88
CA LEU A 16 9.34 -5.60 6.75
C LEU A 16 10.43 -4.65 6.20
N GLY A 17 11.51 -5.22 5.67
CA GLY A 17 12.64 -4.46 5.13
C GLY A 17 12.25 -3.64 3.91
N ILE A 18 11.55 -4.21 2.93
CA ILE A 18 11.08 -3.47 1.76
C ILE A 18 10.04 -2.41 2.14
N THR A 19 9.16 -2.71 3.10
CA THR A 19 8.20 -1.72 3.61
C THR A 19 8.92 -0.52 4.23
N HIS A 20 9.96 -0.77 5.02
CA HIS A 20 10.80 0.28 5.62
C HIS A 20 11.51 1.13 4.56
N GLU A 21 12.18 0.51 3.59
CA GLU A 21 12.88 1.21 2.51
C GLU A 21 11.94 2.14 1.73
N ILE A 22 10.75 1.66 1.37
CA ILE A 22 9.79 2.44 0.58
C ILE A 22 9.18 3.58 1.40
N TRP A 23 8.69 3.30 2.62
CA TRP A 23 7.83 4.20 3.36
C TRP A 23 8.53 5.03 4.43
N GLU A 24 9.57 4.52 5.08
CA GLU A 24 10.35 5.26 6.08
C GLU A 24 11.52 5.99 5.43
N GLU A 25 12.31 5.30 4.60
CA GLU A 25 13.46 5.89 3.92
C GLU A 25 13.07 6.66 2.63
N LYS A 26 11.80 6.55 2.20
CA LYS A 26 11.26 7.19 0.98
C LYS A 26 11.98 6.78 -0.30
N GLN A 27 12.56 5.59 -0.33
CA GLN A 27 13.26 5.04 -1.49
C GLN A 27 12.24 4.35 -2.43
N VAL A 28 11.27 5.10 -2.96
CA VAL A 28 10.15 4.57 -3.74
C VAL A 28 10.62 3.79 -4.97
N GLU A 29 11.72 4.21 -5.58
CA GLU A 29 12.27 3.56 -6.79
C GLU A 29 12.78 2.13 -6.53
N THR A 30 12.97 1.72 -5.27
CA THR A 30 13.29 0.32 -4.93
C THR A 30 12.19 -0.66 -5.33
N LEU A 31 10.95 -0.18 -5.52
CA LEU A 31 9.84 -0.96 -6.08
C LEU A 31 10.17 -1.62 -7.42
N TYR A 32 11.02 -1.00 -8.26
CA TYR A 32 11.49 -1.64 -9.50
C TYR A 32 12.25 -2.95 -9.26
N HIS A 33 12.86 -3.11 -8.10
CA HIS A 33 13.62 -4.33 -7.76
C HIS A 33 12.77 -5.38 -7.07
N TYR A 34 11.77 -4.94 -6.28
CA TYR A 34 11.00 -5.81 -5.42
C TYR A 34 9.61 -6.17 -5.94
N TYR A 35 9.12 -5.45 -6.96
CA TYR A 35 7.82 -5.70 -7.56
C TYR A 35 8.00 -6.13 -9.01
N SER A 36 7.30 -7.21 -9.42
CA SER A 36 7.36 -7.66 -10.81
C SER A 36 6.82 -6.61 -11.78
N ASP A 37 7.29 -6.66 -13.02
CA ASP A 37 6.92 -5.65 -14.04
C ASP A 37 5.41 -5.59 -14.30
N ASP A 38 4.71 -6.68 -14.09
CA ASP A 38 3.27 -6.87 -14.35
C ASP A 38 2.43 -7.09 -13.10
N ILE A 39 2.98 -6.81 -11.91
CA ILE A 39 2.30 -7.04 -10.64
C ILE A 39 0.89 -6.43 -10.61
N PRO A 40 -0.15 -7.19 -10.25
CA PRO A 40 -1.44 -6.64 -9.89
C PRO A 40 -1.46 -6.29 -8.39
N VAL A 41 -1.69 -5.01 -8.08
CA VAL A 41 -1.97 -4.54 -6.72
C VAL A 41 -3.44 -4.20 -6.62
N ARG A 42 -4.17 -4.95 -5.81
CA ARG A 42 -5.61 -4.84 -5.64
C ARG A 42 -5.96 -4.20 -4.32
N SER A 43 -6.95 -3.32 -4.34
CA SER A 43 -7.55 -2.77 -3.13
C SER A 43 -9.07 -2.65 -3.34
N PRO A 44 -9.86 -2.41 -2.28
CA PRO A 44 -11.30 -2.18 -2.45
C PRO A 44 -11.65 -1.02 -3.38
N SER A 45 -10.74 -0.06 -3.57
CA SER A 45 -10.95 1.15 -4.37
C SER A 45 -10.22 1.17 -5.70
N SER A 46 -9.31 0.21 -5.97
CA SER A 46 -8.49 0.28 -7.18
C SER A 46 -7.86 -1.06 -7.57
N LEU A 47 -7.52 -1.19 -8.84
CA LEU A 47 -6.63 -2.19 -9.39
C LEU A 47 -5.50 -1.45 -10.12
N VAL A 48 -4.27 -1.61 -9.64
CA VAL A 48 -3.07 -1.04 -10.25
C VAL A 48 -2.24 -2.17 -10.84
N ILE A 49 -1.87 -2.06 -12.11
CA ILE A 49 -1.09 -3.08 -12.83
C ILE A 49 0.28 -2.56 -13.18
N GLY A 50 1.30 -3.30 -12.77
CA GLY A 50 2.70 -3.06 -13.07
C GLY A 50 3.41 -2.13 -12.09
N ASN A 51 4.71 -2.40 -11.88
CA ASN A 51 5.52 -1.70 -10.88
C ASN A 51 5.63 -0.19 -11.14
N LYS A 52 5.67 0.27 -12.40
CA LYS A 52 5.66 1.70 -12.74
C LYS A 52 4.40 2.41 -12.26
N ALA A 53 3.25 1.77 -12.43
CA ALA A 53 1.98 2.34 -11.95
C ALA A 53 1.91 2.34 -10.42
N VAL A 54 2.46 1.31 -9.77
CA VAL A 54 2.57 1.25 -8.30
C VAL A 54 3.49 2.37 -7.78
N ILE A 55 4.64 2.62 -8.43
CA ILE A 55 5.55 3.72 -8.09
C ILE A 55 4.82 5.08 -8.20
N ASN A 56 4.13 5.32 -9.29
CA ASN A 56 3.35 6.55 -9.47
C ASN A 56 2.29 6.72 -8.38
N ALA A 57 1.50 5.69 -8.10
CA ALA A 57 0.48 5.71 -7.04
C ALA A 57 1.10 5.93 -5.64
N THR A 58 2.32 5.43 -5.41
CA THR A 58 3.07 5.66 -4.17
C THR A 58 3.51 7.12 -4.06
N HIS A 59 4.03 7.72 -5.13
CA HIS A 59 4.37 9.15 -5.16
C HIS A 59 3.15 10.04 -4.97
N GLU A 60 2.01 9.72 -5.59
CA GLU A 60 0.74 10.42 -5.38
C GLU A 60 0.32 10.36 -3.91
N THR A 61 0.39 9.18 -3.30
CA THR A 61 0.11 9.00 -1.87
C THR A 61 1.05 9.84 -0.99
N LEU A 62 2.35 9.87 -1.30
CA LEU A 62 3.32 10.68 -0.56
C LEU A 62 3.19 12.18 -0.82
N SER A 63 2.66 12.58 -1.97
CA SER A 63 2.30 13.98 -2.23
C SER A 63 1.13 14.44 -1.36
N GLU A 64 0.13 13.57 -1.18
CA GLU A 64 -1.05 13.85 -0.33
C GLU A 64 -0.72 13.73 1.16
N PHE A 65 0.11 12.75 1.53
CA PHE A 65 0.51 12.42 2.90
C PHE A 65 2.04 12.35 3.05
N PRO A 66 2.77 13.47 3.01
CA PRO A 66 4.24 13.47 2.94
C PRO A 66 4.93 12.91 4.19
N ASP A 67 4.27 12.97 5.33
CA ASP A 67 4.75 12.45 6.61
C ASP A 67 4.26 11.02 6.92
N ARG A 68 3.66 10.33 5.93
CA ARG A 68 3.14 8.98 6.14
C ARG A 68 4.22 8.02 6.60
N GLN A 69 3.88 7.24 7.62
CA GLN A 69 4.68 6.16 8.17
C GLN A 69 3.89 4.85 8.16
N LEU A 70 4.58 3.75 7.94
CA LEU A 70 4.05 2.39 8.01
C LEU A 70 4.86 1.55 8.99
N LEU A 71 4.29 1.30 10.15
CA LEU A 71 4.88 0.42 11.14
C LEU A 71 4.34 -1.01 10.93
N GLY A 72 5.19 -1.94 10.55
CA GLY A 72 4.87 -3.36 10.52
C GLY A 72 4.67 -3.90 11.93
N GLU A 73 3.45 -4.37 12.24
CA GLU A 73 3.13 -4.93 13.55
C GLU A 73 3.38 -6.43 13.61
N ASP A 74 3.10 -7.14 12.49
CA ASP A 74 3.20 -8.61 12.44
C ASP A 74 3.18 -9.10 10.99
N VAL A 75 3.87 -10.22 10.73
CA VAL A 75 3.86 -10.93 9.45
C VAL A 75 3.63 -12.41 9.72
N ILE A 76 2.51 -12.93 9.23
CA ILE A 76 2.30 -14.37 9.12
C ILE A 76 2.58 -14.81 7.69
N TRP A 77 3.09 -16.02 7.51
CA TRP A 77 3.51 -16.49 6.20
C TRP A 77 3.47 -18.00 6.05
N SER A 78 3.49 -18.47 4.80
CA SER A 78 3.58 -19.88 4.42
C SER A 78 4.26 -20.03 3.07
N GLY A 79 4.57 -21.26 2.69
CA GLY A 79 5.23 -21.57 1.42
C GLY A 79 6.72 -21.80 1.55
N SER A 80 7.40 -21.90 0.42
CA SER A 80 8.85 -22.07 0.33
C SER A 80 9.46 -21.14 -0.73
N PRO A 81 10.78 -20.87 -0.65
CA PRO A 81 11.44 -20.05 -1.68
C PRO A 81 11.35 -20.60 -3.08
N GLU A 82 11.20 -21.93 -3.24
CA GLU A 82 11.16 -22.64 -4.53
C GLU A 82 9.77 -22.60 -5.15
N GLU A 83 8.72 -22.69 -4.33
CA GLU A 83 7.33 -22.76 -4.79
C GLU A 83 6.60 -21.42 -4.76
N GLY A 84 7.20 -20.46 -4.05
CA GLY A 84 6.62 -19.15 -3.74
C GLY A 84 6.16 -19.05 -2.29
N MET A 85 6.19 -17.84 -1.78
CA MET A 85 5.90 -17.51 -0.39
C MET A 85 4.72 -16.56 -0.31
N LEU A 86 3.74 -16.89 0.53
CA LEU A 86 2.59 -16.04 0.84
C LEU A 86 2.80 -15.38 2.20
N SER A 87 2.52 -14.10 2.29
CA SER A 87 2.46 -13.37 3.56
C SER A 87 1.14 -12.64 3.74
N SER A 88 0.75 -12.46 5.00
CA SER A 88 -0.23 -11.47 5.41
C SER A 88 0.45 -10.54 6.42
N HIS A 89 0.51 -9.26 6.08
CA HIS A 89 1.27 -8.25 6.81
C HIS A 89 0.32 -7.24 7.44
N ARG A 90 0.28 -7.21 8.78
CA ARG A 90 -0.47 -6.22 9.53
C ARG A 90 0.37 -4.97 9.75
N ILE A 91 -0.14 -3.83 9.33
CA ILE A 91 0.54 -2.54 9.33
C ILE A 91 -0.28 -1.51 10.10
N PHE A 92 0.37 -0.74 10.98
CA PHE A 92 -0.18 0.47 11.56
C PHE A 92 0.36 1.68 10.81
N SER A 93 -0.52 2.53 10.30
CA SER A 93 -0.15 3.72 9.53
C SER A 93 -0.57 5.00 10.25
N THR A 94 0.31 5.99 10.20
CA THR A 94 0.04 7.37 10.60
C THR A 94 0.36 8.32 9.46
N ALA A 95 -0.39 9.42 9.36
CA ALA A 95 -0.18 10.44 8.34
C ALA A 95 -0.87 11.76 8.73
N THR A 96 -0.48 12.86 8.06
CA THR A 96 -1.20 14.13 8.09
C THR A 96 -1.62 14.49 6.66
N HIS A 97 -2.88 14.84 6.46
CA HIS A 97 -3.40 15.23 5.13
C HIS A 97 -2.97 16.65 4.77
N LEU A 98 -1.81 16.77 4.12
CA LEU A 98 -1.13 18.04 3.82
C LEU A 98 -1.14 18.40 2.33
N GLY A 99 -1.35 17.44 1.44
CA GLY A 99 -1.45 17.64 -0.01
C GLY A 99 -2.86 17.39 -0.53
N ALA A 100 -3.13 17.86 -1.74
CA ALA A 100 -4.35 17.50 -2.46
C ALA A 100 -4.15 16.15 -3.17
N GLY A 101 -5.20 15.34 -3.21
CA GLY A 101 -5.17 14.02 -3.83
C GLY A 101 -6.53 13.35 -3.85
N GLY A 102 -6.57 12.03 -3.72
CA GLY A 102 -7.78 11.23 -3.76
C GLY A 102 -8.81 11.56 -2.66
N PHE A 103 -8.36 12.14 -1.55
CA PHE A 103 -9.24 12.63 -0.48
C PHE A 103 -9.57 14.13 -0.61
N GLY A 104 -9.24 14.76 -1.74
CA GLY A 104 -9.57 16.15 -2.02
C GLY A 104 -8.52 17.16 -1.56
N LYS A 105 -8.96 18.33 -1.09
CA LYS A 105 -8.06 19.40 -0.62
C LYS A 105 -7.49 19.07 0.75
N PRO A 106 -6.24 19.50 1.06
CA PRO A 106 -5.61 19.23 2.35
C PRO A 106 -6.45 19.76 3.51
N THR A 107 -6.71 18.90 4.49
CA THR A 107 -7.49 19.22 5.70
C THR A 107 -6.61 19.58 6.89
N GLY A 108 -5.30 19.26 6.84
CA GLY A 108 -4.38 19.38 7.97
C GLY A 108 -4.63 18.36 9.09
N ARG A 109 -5.57 17.44 8.91
CA ARG A 109 -5.94 16.46 9.94
C ARG A 109 -4.95 15.29 9.98
N LYS A 110 -4.69 14.83 11.20
CA LYS A 110 -3.88 13.63 11.45
C LYS A 110 -4.74 12.38 11.36
N LEU A 111 -4.17 11.36 10.75
CA LEU A 111 -4.78 10.05 10.54
C LEU A 111 -3.99 8.97 11.26
N ARG A 112 -4.71 7.93 11.68
CA ARG A 112 -4.14 6.65 12.11
C ARG A 112 -5.10 5.53 11.73
N TYR A 113 -4.58 4.51 11.08
CA TYR A 113 -5.40 3.40 10.60
C TYR A 113 -4.55 2.14 10.41
N ARG A 114 -5.21 1.00 10.28
CA ARG A 114 -4.55 -0.26 9.94
C ARG A 114 -4.73 -0.62 8.49
N VAL A 115 -3.74 -1.34 8.00
CA VAL A 115 -3.71 -1.94 6.68
C VAL A 115 -3.35 -3.40 6.84
N ILE A 116 -3.96 -4.26 6.04
CA ILE A 116 -3.49 -5.62 5.78
C ILE A 116 -3.00 -5.67 4.34
N ALA A 117 -1.78 -6.16 4.15
CA ALA A 117 -1.22 -6.44 2.84
C ALA A 117 -0.95 -7.94 2.72
N ASP A 118 -1.62 -8.59 1.81
CA ASP A 118 -1.35 -9.98 1.45
C ASP A 118 -0.49 -10.00 0.18
N CYS A 119 0.69 -10.65 0.26
CA CYS A 119 1.63 -10.66 -0.84
C CYS A 119 2.01 -12.09 -1.21
N HIS A 120 2.16 -12.35 -2.51
CA HIS A 120 2.89 -13.51 -3.00
C HIS A 120 4.27 -13.05 -3.50
N ALA A 121 5.32 -13.75 -3.08
CA ALA A 121 6.70 -13.44 -3.46
C ALA A 121 7.47 -14.69 -3.87
N ILE A 122 8.29 -14.54 -4.91
CA ILE A 122 9.24 -15.53 -5.38
C ILE A 122 10.46 -14.83 -5.99
N ALA A 123 11.64 -15.43 -5.88
CA ALA A 123 12.88 -14.92 -6.48
C ALA A 123 13.12 -13.42 -6.19
N ASN A 124 12.95 -13.01 -4.94
CA ASN A 124 13.13 -11.65 -4.46
C ASN A 124 12.12 -10.60 -4.99
N GLN A 125 11.02 -11.05 -5.61
CA GLN A 125 9.98 -10.15 -6.13
C GLN A 125 8.61 -10.50 -5.58
N ILE A 126 7.84 -9.48 -5.26
CA ILE A 126 6.39 -9.56 -5.03
C ILE A 126 5.72 -9.50 -6.40
N ASN A 127 4.91 -10.49 -6.72
CA ASN A 127 4.23 -10.62 -8.02
C ASN A 127 2.71 -10.66 -7.92
N ASP A 128 2.15 -10.60 -6.71
CA ASP A 128 0.73 -10.40 -6.45
C ASP A 128 0.55 -9.73 -5.09
N GLU A 129 -0.35 -8.74 -5.01
CA GLU A 129 -0.61 -8.02 -3.77
C GLU A 129 -2.09 -7.65 -3.63
N TRP A 130 -2.62 -7.85 -2.42
CA TRP A 130 -3.91 -7.36 -1.96
C TRP A 130 -3.73 -6.42 -0.80
N LEU A 131 -4.32 -5.22 -0.89
CA LEU A 131 -4.32 -4.23 0.17
C LEU A 131 -5.74 -4.01 0.69
N VAL A 132 -5.94 -4.18 1.98
CA VAL A 132 -7.18 -3.79 2.66
C VAL A 132 -6.82 -2.75 3.73
N ARG A 133 -7.33 -1.54 3.58
CA ARG A 133 -7.13 -0.44 4.53
C ARG A 133 -8.47 0.05 5.05
N ASP A 134 -8.48 0.60 6.25
CA ASP A 134 -9.67 1.20 6.86
C ASP A 134 -10.03 2.53 6.17
N PHE A 135 -10.54 2.41 4.94
CA PHE A 135 -10.87 3.55 4.09
C PHE A 135 -11.97 4.42 4.72
N GLY A 136 -13.02 3.80 5.25
CA GLY A 136 -14.10 4.51 5.94
C GLY A 136 -13.62 5.28 7.17
N GLY A 137 -12.72 4.68 7.95
CA GLY A 137 -12.07 5.34 9.08
C GLY A 137 -11.19 6.53 8.67
N ILE A 138 -10.50 6.44 7.53
CA ILE A 138 -9.74 7.56 6.96
C ILE A 138 -10.70 8.70 6.61
N VAL A 139 -11.74 8.44 5.83
CA VAL A 139 -12.75 9.44 5.41
C VAL A 139 -13.36 10.14 6.62
N HIS A 140 -13.73 9.37 7.65
CA HIS A 140 -14.29 9.91 8.89
C HIS A 140 -13.28 10.80 9.65
N GLN A 141 -12.02 10.38 9.78
CA GLN A 141 -10.96 11.16 10.44
C GLN A 141 -10.65 12.45 9.69
N LEU A 142 -10.79 12.46 8.36
CA LEU A 142 -10.68 13.66 7.54
C LEU A 142 -11.89 14.63 7.71
N GLY A 143 -12.95 14.17 8.37
CA GLY A 143 -14.14 14.98 8.68
C GLY A 143 -15.18 14.99 7.59
N TYR A 144 -15.10 14.06 6.66
CA TYR A 144 -16.11 13.87 5.63
C TYR A 144 -17.25 12.98 6.12
N ASN A 145 -18.44 13.19 5.58
CA ASN A 145 -19.53 12.22 5.65
C ASN A 145 -19.21 11.08 4.67
N SER A 146 -19.21 9.83 5.13
CA SER A 146 -18.80 8.68 4.32
C SER A 146 -19.73 8.42 3.13
N GLU A 147 -21.03 8.65 3.29
CA GLU A 147 -22.00 8.46 2.21
C GLU A 147 -21.85 9.54 1.11
N GLU A 148 -21.74 10.80 1.53
CA GLU A 148 -21.51 11.92 0.61
C GLU A 148 -20.19 11.76 -0.15
N PHE A 149 -19.12 11.32 0.55
CA PHE A 149 -17.83 11.05 -0.05
C PHE A 149 -17.91 9.93 -1.10
N ALA A 150 -18.56 8.81 -0.76
CA ALA A 150 -18.77 7.71 -1.71
C ALA A 150 -19.58 8.11 -2.92
N LEU A 151 -20.67 8.87 -2.74
CA LEU A 151 -21.47 9.39 -3.85
C LEU A 151 -20.67 10.35 -4.74
N GLN A 152 -19.77 11.16 -4.17
CA GLN A 152 -18.90 12.04 -4.95
C GLN A 152 -17.90 11.24 -5.78
N GLN A 153 -17.27 10.20 -5.19
CA GLN A 153 -16.36 9.30 -5.93
C GLN A 153 -17.07 8.64 -7.13
N ILE A 154 -18.29 8.13 -6.92
CA ILE A 154 -19.11 7.53 -7.99
C ILE A 154 -19.39 8.54 -9.11
N ARG A 155 -19.70 9.80 -8.78
CA ARG A 155 -19.92 10.86 -9.78
C ARG A 155 -18.66 11.19 -10.56
N ASP A 156 -17.51 11.25 -9.88
CA ASP A 156 -16.21 11.57 -10.47
C ASP A 156 -15.73 10.45 -11.42
N GLU A 157 -16.13 9.20 -11.17
CA GLU A 157 -15.89 8.03 -12.03
C GLU A 157 -16.88 7.89 -13.20
N GLY A 158 -17.79 8.83 -13.39
CA GLY A 158 -18.77 8.83 -14.49
C GLY A 158 -20.21 8.52 -14.08
N GLY A 159 -20.45 8.32 -12.79
CA GLY A 159 -21.76 8.04 -12.22
C GLY A 159 -22.25 6.60 -12.45
N ILE A 160 -23.38 6.28 -11.83
CA ILE A 160 -24.17 5.10 -12.18
C ILE A 160 -25.28 5.62 -13.07
N ASP A 161 -25.28 5.27 -14.36
CA ASP A 161 -26.44 5.40 -15.22
C ASP A 161 -27.50 4.41 -14.71
N CYS A 162 -28.46 4.93 -13.94
CA CYS A 162 -29.62 4.20 -13.48
C CYS A 162 -30.69 4.18 -14.57
#